data_081a613be405fe7e40ac9260056b63da
#
_entry.id   081a613be405fe7e40ac9260056b63da
#
_cell.length_a   1.000
_cell.length_b   1.000
_cell.length_c   1.000
_cell.angle_alpha   90.00
_cell.angle_beta   90.00
_cell.angle_gamma   90.00
#
_symmetry.space_group_name_H-M   'P 1'
#
loop_
_entity.id
_entity.type
_entity.pdbx_description
1 polymer ?
#
loop_
_entity_poly.entity_id
_entity_poly.type
_entity_poly.pdbx_seq_one_letter_code
_entity_poly.pdbx_strand_id
1 'polypeptide(L)'
;MVRVIGLMSGTSLDGVDAAGIETDGVAVGAAGPTVTIPFPPELRARTRAILDRAGSLRGDDPELLAVERDLTLLHVAAVRALDWPAELIGFHGQTILHRPAEPRSWQIGDAGLLALETGVPVVHDFRSADLAAGGEGAPLVPVFHQALARGMARPLAVLNIGGVANVSLIGADGALLACDVGPGNALLDDWAMRHTGVPCDRDGALARAGRVDAAVLAGLMGDPFFARPAPKSLDRLAFHRAMDLLAPLSPADGAATLAAFTVRAVASLPLPFQPCRWLVCGGGRHNPVLMDGLRERWGAAGARVEAVGWDGDALEAQCFGFLAARAVRGLPLSFPGTTGAERPVSGGRVEQRGLPVAATRVLARLRQG
;
A
#
# COMPACT_ATOMS: atom_id res chain seq x y z
N MET A 1 21.49 -2.31 -13.10
CA MET A 1 20.15 -1.77 -12.81
C MET A 1 19.39 -1.54 -14.10
N VAL A 2 18.06 -1.55 -14.04
CA VAL A 2 17.14 -1.25 -15.14
C VAL A 2 16.16 -0.18 -14.70
N ARG A 3 15.61 0.57 -15.64
CA ARG A 3 14.59 1.58 -15.38
C ARG A 3 13.21 0.93 -15.41
N VAL A 4 12.49 1.00 -14.31
CA VAL A 4 11.20 0.35 -14.14
C VAL A 4 10.16 1.38 -13.73
N ILE A 5 9.00 1.40 -14.37
CA ILE A 5 7.83 2.13 -13.90
C ILE A 5 6.99 1.17 -13.05
N GLY A 6 6.71 1.56 -11.81
CA GLY A 6 5.70 0.90 -11.00
C GLY A 6 4.37 1.62 -11.11
N LEU A 7 3.28 0.88 -11.14
CA LEU A 7 1.91 1.36 -11.27
C LEU A 7 1.05 0.83 -10.14
N MET A 8 0.32 1.72 -9.49
CA MET A 8 -0.60 1.41 -8.39
C MET A 8 -1.90 2.19 -8.54
N SER A 9 -3.01 1.56 -8.19
CA SER A 9 -4.27 2.23 -7.89
C SER A 9 -4.88 1.61 -6.64
N GLY A 10 -5.18 2.45 -5.65
CA GLY A 10 -5.68 2.04 -4.36
C GLY A 10 -7.20 1.89 -4.32
N THR A 11 -7.71 1.26 -3.26
CA THR A 11 -9.16 1.10 -3.03
C THR A 11 -9.87 2.40 -2.65
N SER A 12 -9.14 3.49 -2.38
CA SER A 12 -9.67 4.86 -2.24
C SER A 12 -10.25 5.40 -3.54
N LEU A 13 -9.77 4.90 -4.70
CA LEU A 13 -10.15 5.32 -6.05
C LEU A 13 -9.89 6.82 -6.29
N ASP A 14 -8.79 7.35 -5.77
CA ASP A 14 -8.41 8.75 -5.95
C ASP A 14 -7.69 8.97 -7.28
N GLY A 15 -6.82 8.03 -7.65
CA GLY A 15 -6.05 8.10 -8.88
C GLY A 15 -5.25 6.84 -9.17
N VAL A 16 -4.54 6.91 -10.28
CA VAL A 16 -3.49 5.97 -10.67
C VAL A 16 -2.15 6.63 -10.39
N ASP A 17 -1.35 6.01 -9.57
CA ASP A 17 0.02 6.42 -9.28
C ASP A 17 0.99 5.67 -10.18
N ALA A 18 1.86 6.42 -10.84
CA ALA A 18 2.97 5.89 -11.61
C ALA A 18 4.28 6.50 -11.11
N ALA A 19 5.27 5.68 -10.87
CA ALA A 19 6.57 6.12 -10.36
C ALA A 19 7.73 5.37 -11.00
N GLY A 20 8.74 6.12 -11.42
CA GLY A 20 9.99 5.58 -11.94
C GLY A 20 10.92 5.13 -10.82
N ILE A 21 11.67 4.08 -11.07
CA ILE A 21 12.74 3.60 -10.18
C ILE A 21 13.83 2.88 -10.98
N GLU A 22 15.09 3.10 -10.64
CA GLU A 22 16.19 2.26 -11.11
C GLU A 22 16.46 1.14 -10.12
N THR A 23 16.43 -0.09 -10.57
CA THR A 23 16.63 -1.26 -9.70
C THR A 23 17.10 -2.47 -10.47
N ASP A 24 17.71 -3.42 -9.78
CA ASP A 24 17.96 -4.78 -10.24
C ASP A 24 17.11 -5.81 -9.47
N GLY A 25 16.15 -5.36 -8.66
CA GLY A 25 15.33 -6.22 -7.80
C GLY A 25 16.01 -6.61 -6.47
N VAL A 26 17.24 -6.18 -6.22
CA VAL A 26 17.98 -6.36 -4.94
C VAL A 26 18.36 -5.00 -4.35
N ALA A 27 18.91 -4.13 -5.17
CA ALA A 27 19.26 -2.78 -4.80
C ALA A 27 18.32 -1.78 -5.48
N VAL A 28 18.19 -0.64 -4.83
CA VAL A 28 17.45 0.53 -5.34
C VAL A 28 18.48 1.58 -5.72
N GLY A 29 18.40 2.08 -6.95
CA GLY A 29 19.20 3.17 -7.49
C GLY A 29 18.46 4.50 -7.40
N ALA A 30 18.54 5.28 -8.47
CA ALA A 30 17.87 6.57 -8.54
C ALA A 30 16.34 6.41 -8.60
N ALA A 31 15.64 7.30 -7.88
CA ALA A 31 14.20 7.51 -8.10
C ALA A 31 14.01 8.23 -9.44
N GLY A 32 13.01 7.81 -10.20
CA GLY A 32 12.54 8.47 -11.41
C GLY A 32 11.42 9.46 -11.12
N PRO A 33 10.81 10.04 -12.17
CA PRO A 33 9.65 10.91 -12.02
C PRO A 33 8.43 10.17 -11.47
N THR A 34 7.48 10.94 -10.94
CA THR A 34 6.23 10.45 -10.39
C THR A 34 5.05 11.23 -10.96
N VAL A 35 3.92 10.59 -11.14
CA VAL A 35 2.67 11.25 -11.53
C VAL A 35 1.49 10.50 -10.93
N THR A 36 0.48 11.25 -10.52
CA THR A 36 -0.85 10.72 -10.17
C THR A 36 -1.86 11.23 -11.19
N ILE A 37 -2.55 10.32 -11.86
CA ILE A 37 -3.66 10.65 -12.75
C ILE A 37 -4.96 10.40 -11.98
N PRO A 38 -5.75 11.44 -11.69
CA PRO A 38 -7.00 11.26 -10.93
C PRO A 38 -8.01 10.42 -11.69
N PHE A 39 -8.80 9.63 -10.97
CA PHE A 39 -9.91 8.91 -11.58
C PHE A 39 -10.96 9.89 -12.12
N PRO A 40 -11.37 9.78 -13.40
CA PRO A 40 -12.55 10.46 -13.88
C PRO A 40 -13.78 10.09 -13.02
N PRO A 41 -14.67 11.04 -12.68
CA PRO A 41 -15.79 10.78 -11.77
C PRO A 41 -16.67 9.59 -12.19
N GLU A 42 -16.93 9.45 -13.48
CA GLU A 42 -17.72 8.34 -14.03
C GLU A 42 -17.02 6.98 -13.84
N LEU A 43 -15.73 6.91 -14.19
CA LEU A 43 -14.93 5.69 -14.00
C LEU A 43 -14.83 5.33 -12.52
N ARG A 44 -14.66 6.33 -11.63
CA ARG A 44 -14.66 6.13 -10.18
C ARG A 44 -15.97 5.52 -9.70
N ALA A 45 -17.11 6.04 -10.14
CA ALA A 45 -18.43 5.53 -9.75
C ALA A 45 -18.64 4.09 -10.24
N ARG A 46 -18.30 3.79 -11.50
CA ARG A 46 -18.38 2.43 -12.07
C ARG A 46 -17.45 1.46 -11.34
N THR A 47 -16.22 1.86 -11.06
CA THR A 47 -15.27 1.03 -10.29
C THR A 47 -15.79 0.77 -8.88
N ARG A 48 -16.39 1.77 -8.21
CA ARG A 48 -17.03 1.58 -6.90
C ARG A 48 -18.13 0.52 -6.96
N ALA A 49 -19.02 0.59 -7.96
CA ALA A 49 -20.08 -0.39 -8.16
C ALA A 49 -19.54 -1.82 -8.40
N ILE A 50 -18.37 -1.96 -9.03
CA ILE A 50 -17.68 -3.24 -9.19
C ILE A 50 -17.15 -3.74 -7.83
N LEU A 51 -16.50 -2.88 -7.03
CA LEU A 51 -16.01 -3.25 -5.70
C LEU A 51 -17.14 -3.76 -4.79
N ASP A 52 -18.29 -3.07 -4.78
CA ASP A 52 -19.41 -3.37 -3.89
C ASP A 52 -20.01 -4.77 -4.16
N ARG A 53 -19.89 -5.29 -5.38
CA ARG A 53 -20.41 -6.61 -5.80
C ARG A 53 -19.34 -7.63 -6.19
N ALA A 54 -18.05 -7.32 -5.97
CA ALA A 54 -16.93 -8.14 -6.43
C ALA A 54 -17.00 -9.61 -5.97
N GLY A 55 -17.55 -9.87 -4.79
CA GLY A 55 -17.72 -11.23 -4.26
C GLY A 55 -18.63 -12.14 -5.10
N SER A 56 -19.55 -11.58 -5.88
CA SER A 56 -20.52 -12.29 -6.72
C SER A 56 -20.25 -12.17 -8.22
N LEU A 57 -19.24 -11.36 -8.61
CA LEU A 57 -18.93 -11.14 -10.02
C LEU A 57 -18.27 -12.36 -10.66
N ARG A 58 -18.58 -12.55 -11.92
CA ARG A 58 -17.86 -13.47 -12.81
C ARG A 58 -16.82 -12.71 -13.62
N GLY A 59 -15.73 -13.38 -13.99
CA GLY A 59 -14.65 -12.77 -14.78
C GLY A 59 -15.04 -12.36 -16.21
N ASP A 60 -16.20 -12.85 -16.70
CA ASP A 60 -16.77 -12.54 -18.01
C ASP A 60 -17.91 -11.49 -17.94
N ASP A 61 -18.13 -10.85 -16.80
CA ASP A 61 -19.12 -9.77 -16.65
C ASP A 61 -18.78 -8.61 -17.59
N PRO A 62 -19.69 -8.18 -18.48
CA PRO A 62 -19.40 -7.15 -19.49
C PRO A 62 -19.01 -5.80 -18.89
N GLU A 63 -19.63 -5.39 -17.76
CA GLU A 63 -19.30 -4.13 -17.10
C GLU A 63 -17.94 -4.21 -16.42
N LEU A 64 -17.60 -5.36 -15.81
CA LEU A 64 -16.26 -5.59 -15.26
C LEU A 64 -15.19 -5.44 -16.35
N LEU A 65 -15.37 -6.09 -17.50
CA LEU A 65 -14.42 -6.03 -18.62
C LEU A 65 -14.30 -4.61 -19.19
N ALA A 66 -15.41 -3.86 -19.25
CA ALA A 66 -15.39 -2.47 -19.68
C ALA A 66 -14.63 -1.58 -18.70
N VAL A 67 -14.88 -1.72 -17.39
CA VAL A 67 -14.16 -0.98 -16.33
C VAL A 67 -12.67 -1.37 -16.31
N GLU A 68 -12.34 -2.65 -16.45
CA GLU A 68 -10.94 -3.12 -16.53
C GLU A 68 -10.19 -2.48 -17.69
N ARG A 69 -10.82 -2.40 -18.88
CA ARG A 69 -10.24 -1.74 -20.05
C ARG A 69 -10.01 -0.24 -19.79
N ASP A 70 -11.02 0.46 -19.27
CA ASP A 70 -10.94 1.91 -19.03
C ASP A 70 -9.86 2.22 -17.98
N LEU A 71 -9.79 1.43 -16.91
CA LEU A 71 -8.73 1.51 -15.89
C LEU A 71 -7.35 1.27 -16.51
N THR A 72 -7.21 0.27 -17.37
CA THR A 72 -5.94 -0.03 -18.03
C THR A 72 -5.49 1.14 -18.90
N LEU A 73 -6.40 1.77 -19.64
CA LEU A 73 -6.09 2.95 -20.44
C LEU A 73 -5.70 4.16 -19.59
N LEU A 74 -6.26 4.30 -18.37
CA LEU A 74 -5.83 5.31 -17.41
C LEU A 74 -4.38 5.06 -16.94
N HIS A 75 -4.00 3.79 -16.72
CA HIS A 75 -2.61 3.42 -16.41
C HIS A 75 -1.67 3.68 -17.60
N VAL A 76 -2.11 3.40 -18.83
CA VAL A 76 -1.36 3.79 -20.05
C VAL A 76 -1.11 5.29 -20.10
N ALA A 77 -2.13 6.10 -19.78
CA ALA A 77 -2.00 7.56 -19.73
C ALA A 77 -0.97 7.99 -18.65
N ALA A 78 -0.96 7.33 -17.48
CA ALA A 78 0.01 7.60 -16.43
C ALA A 78 1.45 7.25 -16.87
N VAL A 79 1.67 6.12 -17.54
CA VAL A 79 2.98 5.76 -18.10
C VAL A 79 3.45 6.81 -19.12
N ARG A 80 2.58 7.23 -20.03
CA ARG A 80 2.90 8.25 -21.03
C ARG A 80 3.19 9.62 -20.41
N ALA A 81 2.46 9.99 -19.37
CA ALA A 81 2.62 11.27 -18.68
C ALA A 81 3.96 11.38 -17.91
N LEU A 82 4.56 10.26 -17.51
CA LEU A 82 5.88 10.25 -16.89
C LEU A 82 7.00 10.68 -17.85
N ASP A 83 6.81 10.50 -19.15
CA ASP A 83 7.82 10.78 -20.19
C ASP A 83 9.23 10.25 -19.83
N TRP A 84 9.27 9.02 -19.33
CA TRP A 84 10.49 8.38 -18.83
C TRP A 84 10.72 7.04 -19.52
N PRO A 85 11.90 6.81 -20.10
CA PRO A 85 12.16 5.64 -20.92
C PRO A 85 12.34 4.39 -20.05
N ALA A 86 11.23 3.77 -19.66
CA ALA A 86 11.23 2.54 -18.89
C ALA A 86 11.53 1.32 -19.77
N GLU A 87 12.16 0.33 -19.17
CA GLU A 87 12.50 -0.95 -19.78
C GLU A 87 11.57 -2.08 -19.31
N LEU A 88 10.87 -1.86 -18.18
CA LEU A 88 9.95 -2.80 -17.54
C LEU A 88 8.85 -2.01 -16.83
N ILE A 89 7.66 -2.58 -16.75
CA ILE A 89 6.54 -2.05 -15.96
C ILE A 89 6.14 -3.08 -14.90
N GLY A 90 5.98 -2.63 -13.65
CA GLY A 90 5.33 -3.38 -12.58
C GLY A 90 3.90 -2.90 -12.41
N PHE A 91 2.93 -3.73 -12.73
CA PHE A 91 1.51 -3.40 -12.78
C PHE A 91 0.73 -4.12 -11.68
N HIS A 92 0.38 -3.41 -10.62
CA HIS A 92 -0.45 -3.97 -9.55
C HIS A 92 -1.89 -4.20 -10.02
N GLY A 93 -2.43 -3.31 -10.84
CA GLY A 93 -3.85 -3.26 -11.15
C GLY A 93 -4.69 -2.69 -10.01
N GLN A 94 -6.01 -2.73 -10.16
CA GLN A 94 -6.98 -2.28 -9.16
C GLN A 94 -7.51 -3.47 -8.36
N THR A 95 -7.25 -3.51 -7.06
CA THR A 95 -7.85 -4.53 -6.18
C THR A 95 -9.34 -4.30 -6.06
N ILE A 96 -10.14 -5.30 -6.44
CA ILE A 96 -11.59 -5.32 -6.27
C ILE A 96 -12.04 -6.31 -5.19
N LEU A 97 -11.21 -7.32 -4.89
CA LEU A 97 -11.46 -8.31 -3.84
C LEU A 97 -10.15 -8.76 -3.22
N HIS A 98 -10.15 -8.90 -1.89
CA HIS A 98 -9.03 -9.52 -1.17
C HIS A 98 -9.58 -10.31 0.03
N ARG A 99 -9.53 -11.65 -0.07
CA ARG A 99 -10.04 -12.57 0.95
C ARG A 99 -9.02 -13.68 1.20
N PRO A 100 -8.01 -13.43 2.04
CA PRO A 100 -6.95 -14.43 2.30
C PRO A 100 -7.48 -15.75 2.85
N ALA A 101 -8.55 -15.71 3.66
CA ALA A 101 -9.17 -16.92 4.20
C ALA A 101 -9.79 -17.84 3.12
N GLU A 102 -10.13 -17.29 1.95
CA GLU A 102 -10.64 -18.02 0.78
C GLU A 102 -9.54 -18.22 -0.30
N PRO A 103 -8.24 -18.12 0.00
CA PRO A 103 -7.03 -17.83 -0.80
C PRO A 103 -7.33 -17.11 -2.13
N ARG A 104 -8.05 -16.00 -2.03
CA ARG A 104 -8.51 -15.24 -3.20
C ARG A 104 -8.17 -13.76 -3.09
N SER A 105 -7.45 -13.27 -4.09
CA SER A 105 -7.24 -11.83 -4.31
C SER A 105 -7.52 -11.55 -5.79
N TRP A 106 -8.20 -10.46 -6.07
CA TRP A 106 -8.57 -10.12 -7.42
C TRP A 106 -8.20 -8.68 -7.73
N GLN A 107 -7.15 -8.55 -8.51
CA GLN A 107 -6.72 -7.31 -9.11
C GLN A 107 -7.15 -7.32 -10.57
N ILE A 108 -7.91 -6.30 -10.99
CA ILE A 108 -8.29 -6.11 -12.39
C ILE A 108 -7.31 -5.16 -13.09
N GLY A 109 -7.13 -5.40 -14.39
CA GLY A 109 -6.25 -4.69 -15.28
C GLY A 109 -5.66 -5.61 -16.34
N ASP A 110 -5.75 -5.20 -17.60
CA ASP A 110 -5.26 -5.95 -18.75
C ASP A 110 -3.78 -5.65 -19.00
N ALA A 111 -2.90 -6.51 -18.48
CA ALA A 111 -1.45 -6.40 -18.68
C ALA A 111 -1.04 -6.52 -20.17
N GLY A 112 -1.81 -7.27 -20.97
CA GLY A 112 -1.58 -7.39 -22.41
C GLY A 112 -1.84 -6.09 -23.15
N LEU A 113 -2.97 -5.45 -22.86
CA LEU A 113 -3.30 -4.14 -23.40
C LEU A 113 -2.25 -3.10 -22.97
N LEU A 114 -1.87 -3.08 -21.68
CA LEU A 114 -0.86 -2.16 -21.18
C LEU A 114 0.49 -2.37 -21.90
N ALA A 115 0.93 -3.61 -22.08
CA ALA A 115 2.17 -3.92 -22.78
C ALA A 115 2.13 -3.47 -24.25
N LEU A 116 1.05 -3.74 -24.96
CA LEU A 116 0.88 -3.34 -26.38
C LEU A 116 0.86 -1.81 -26.54
N GLU A 117 0.13 -1.10 -25.69
CA GLU A 117 -0.03 0.36 -25.76
C GLU A 117 1.24 1.13 -25.37
N THR A 118 2.08 0.54 -24.49
CA THR A 118 3.32 1.17 -24.03
C THR A 118 4.56 0.67 -24.78
N GLY A 119 4.50 -0.49 -25.40
CA GLY A 119 5.65 -1.14 -26.02
C GLY A 119 6.66 -1.72 -25.03
N VAL A 120 6.30 -1.82 -23.73
CA VAL A 120 7.17 -2.24 -22.62
C VAL A 120 6.65 -3.53 -21.99
N PRO A 121 7.53 -4.52 -21.67
CA PRO A 121 7.11 -5.71 -20.92
C PRO A 121 6.48 -5.35 -19.59
N VAL A 122 5.41 -6.05 -19.21
CA VAL A 122 4.65 -5.82 -17.98
C VAL A 122 4.76 -7.04 -17.06
N VAL A 123 5.07 -6.79 -15.79
CA VAL A 123 4.93 -7.78 -14.72
C VAL A 123 3.70 -7.44 -13.89
N HIS A 124 2.87 -8.43 -13.69
CA HIS A 124 1.59 -8.31 -12.97
C HIS A 124 1.34 -9.56 -12.09
N ASP A 125 0.20 -9.65 -11.43
CA ASP A 125 -0.21 -10.78 -10.58
C ASP A 125 0.82 -11.10 -9.47
N PHE A 126 1.10 -10.13 -8.63
CA PHE A 126 2.10 -10.28 -7.56
C PHE A 126 1.62 -11.09 -6.35
N ARG A 127 0.30 -11.31 -6.20
CA ARG A 127 -0.29 -11.85 -4.97
C ARG A 127 -0.67 -13.32 -5.03
N SER A 128 -1.04 -13.84 -6.22
CA SER A 128 -1.60 -15.19 -6.36
C SER A 128 -0.65 -16.30 -5.92
N ALA A 129 0.64 -16.15 -6.18
CA ALA A 129 1.63 -17.15 -5.80
C ALA A 129 1.79 -17.25 -4.27
N ASP A 130 1.74 -16.14 -3.56
CA ASP A 130 1.80 -16.08 -2.11
C ASP A 130 0.56 -16.72 -1.47
N LEU A 131 -0.64 -16.37 -1.96
CA LEU A 131 -1.89 -17.00 -1.52
C LEU A 131 -1.88 -18.51 -1.75
N ALA A 132 -1.40 -18.97 -2.90
CA ALA A 132 -1.26 -20.41 -3.20
C ALA A 132 -0.24 -21.12 -2.29
N ALA A 133 0.70 -20.39 -1.71
CA ALA A 133 1.68 -20.88 -0.74
C ALA A 133 1.23 -20.73 0.72
N GLY A 134 -0.06 -20.45 0.95
CA GLY A 134 -0.63 -20.31 2.29
C GLY A 134 -0.39 -18.95 2.95
N GLY A 135 0.14 -17.98 2.24
CA GLY A 135 0.28 -16.60 2.71
C GLY A 135 -1.00 -15.78 2.53
N GLU A 136 -1.04 -14.60 3.12
CA GLU A 136 -2.18 -13.67 3.03
C GLU A 136 -2.16 -12.81 1.75
N GLY A 137 -1.13 -12.90 0.88
CA GLY A 137 -1.01 -12.12 -0.35
C GLY A 137 -0.67 -10.63 -0.13
N ALA A 138 -0.56 -10.21 1.12
CA ALA A 138 -0.22 -8.86 1.55
C ALA A 138 0.35 -8.89 2.99
N PRO A 139 1.18 -7.89 3.38
CA PRO A 139 1.77 -6.84 2.55
C PRO A 139 2.98 -7.32 1.75
N LEU A 140 3.18 -6.77 0.55
CA LEU A 140 4.35 -7.07 -0.30
C LEU A 140 5.44 -5.97 -0.22
N VAL A 141 5.10 -4.80 0.30
CA VAL A 141 6.02 -3.66 0.39
C VAL A 141 7.22 -3.86 1.33
N PRO A 142 7.19 -4.76 2.35
CA PRO A 142 8.29 -4.87 3.31
C PRO A 142 9.65 -5.17 2.68
N VAL A 143 9.73 -6.00 1.65
CA VAL A 143 11.00 -6.31 0.97
C VAL A 143 11.56 -5.09 0.23
N PHE A 144 10.71 -4.20 -0.24
CA PHE A 144 11.12 -2.93 -0.83
C PHE A 144 11.62 -1.95 0.24
N HIS A 145 10.92 -1.83 1.36
CA HIS A 145 11.40 -1.04 2.50
C HIS A 145 12.78 -1.53 2.98
N GLN A 146 13.00 -2.84 3.03
CA GLN A 146 14.30 -3.40 3.38
C GLN A 146 15.39 -3.02 2.38
N ALA A 147 15.09 -2.99 1.10
CA ALA A 147 16.03 -2.58 0.04
C ALA A 147 16.35 -1.09 0.12
N LEU A 148 15.35 -0.22 0.32
CA LEU A 148 15.53 1.21 0.53
C LEU A 148 16.34 1.53 1.78
N ALA A 149 16.10 0.78 2.87
CA ALA A 149 16.79 0.96 4.15
C ALA A 149 18.21 0.34 4.17
N ARG A 150 18.76 -0.08 3.03
CA ARG A 150 20.13 -0.60 2.95
C ARG A 150 21.12 0.48 3.41
N GLY A 151 21.97 0.14 4.37
CA GLY A 151 22.95 1.08 4.94
C GLY A 151 22.41 1.97 6.08
N MET A 152 21.11 1.88 6.40
CA MET A 152 20.55 2.57 7.57
C MET A 152 20.78 1.77 8.85
N ALA A 153 20.87 2.49 9.99
CA ALA A 153 20.93 1.85 11.31
C ALA A 153 19.68 0.99 11.57
N ARG A 154 19.88 -0.18 12.15
CA ARG A 154 18.84 -1.17 12.48
C ARG A 154 18.87 -1.50 13.96
N PRO A 155 17.78 -1.98 14.57
CA PRO A 155 16.48 -2.29 13.94
C PRO A 155 15.69 -1.04 13.61
N LEU A 156 14.88 -1.07 12.55
CA LEU A 156 14.04 0.06 12.14
C LEU A 156 12.63 -0.38 11.78
N ALA A 157 11.71 0.57 11.81
CA ALA A 157 10.32 0.39 11.43
C ALA A 157 9.92 1.40 10.34
N VAL A 158 9.14 0.93 9.35
CA VAL A 158 8.45 1.80 8.39
C VAL A 158 6.96 1.62 8.61
N LEU A 159 6.31 2.68 9.10
CA LEU A 159 4.88 2.74 9.37
C LEU A 159 4.17 3.40 8.18
N ASN A 160 3.29 2.68 7.54
CA ASN A 160 2.37 3.23 6.55
C ASN A 160 1.04 3.56 7.21
N ILE A 161 0.63 4.83 7.17
CA ILE A 161 -0.70 5.27 7.61
C ILE A 161 -1.54 5.57 6.37
N GLY A 162 -2.12 4.52 5.81
CA GLY A 162 -3.15 4.57 4.78
C GLY A 162 -4.54 4.55 5.39
N GLY A 163 -5.52 3.94 4.73
CA GLY A 163 -6.84 3.69 5.33
C GLY A 163 -6.76 2.78 6.55
N VAL A 164 -5.95 1.72 6.46
CA VAL A 164 -5.44 0.87 7.55
C VAL A 164 -3.99 1.24 7.78
N ALA A 165 -3.55 1.26 9.04
CA ALA A 165 -2.14 1.44 9.38
C ALA A 165 -1.44 0.07 9.41
N ASN A 166 -0.29 -0.02 8.74
CA ASN A 166 0.55 -1.23 8.75
C ASN A 166 2.03 -0.87 8.94
N VAL A 167 2.81 -1.83 9.41
CA VAL A 167 4.22 -1.63 9.71
C VAL A 167 5.09 -2.70 9.05
N SER A 168 6.23 -2.28 8.52
CA SER A 168 7.36 -3.14 8.16
C SER A 168 8.43 -3.00 9.25
N LEU A 169 8.82 -4.10 9.87
CA LEU A 169 9.85 -4.15 10.90
C LEU A 169 11.09 -4.85 10.32
N ILE A 170 12.23 -4.18 10.37
CA ILE A 170 13.51 -4.68 9.86
C ILE A 170 14.44 -4.87 11.04
N GLY A 171 14.70 -6.13 11.41
CA GLY A 171 15.55 -6.51 12.54
C GLY A 171 17.02 -6.15 12.34
N ALA A 172 17.79 -6.18 13.41
CA ALA A 172 19.23 -5.94 13.38
C ALA A 172 19.98 -6.97 12.50
N ASP A 173 19.50 -8.21 12.52
CA ASP A 173 19.97 -9.34 11.70
C ASP A 173 19.44 -9.32 10.25
N GLY A 174 18.56 -8.37 9.93
CA GLY A 174 17.88 -8.30 8.65
C GLY A 174 16.58 -9.10 8.59
N ALA A 175 16.11 -9.71 9.66
CA ALA A 175 14.79 -10.33 9.73
C ALA A 175 13.71 -9.32 9.35
N LEU A 176 12.75 -9.76 8.53
CA LEU A 176 11.68 -8.91 7.99
C LEU A 176 10.34 -9.40 8.53
N LEU A 177 9.65 -8.53 9.24
CA LEU A 177 8.31 -8.77 9.76
C LEU A 177 7.36 -7.66 9.27
N ALA A 178 6.10 -7.99 9.10
CA ALA A 178 5.08 -7.00 8.81
C ALA A 178 3.74 -7.40 9.42
N CYS A 179 2.93 -6.40 9.75
CA CYS A 179 1.55 -6.62 10.17
C CYS A 179 0.73 -5.33 10.07
N ASP A 180 -0.58 -5.50 10.02
CA ASP A 180 -1.48 -4.41 10.28
C ASP A 180 -1.45 -4.04 11.77
N VAL A 181 -1.55 -2.75 12.02
CA VAL A 181 -1.43 -2.16 13.35
C VAL A 181 -2.79 -1.81 13.93
N GLY A 182 -3.68 -1.29 13.06
CA GLY A 182 -5.00 -0.79 13.44
C GLY A 182 -5.56 0.14 12.38
N PRO A 183 -6.55 0.96 12.75
CA PRO A 183 -7.08 1.95 11.82
C PRO A 183 -6.00 2.99 11.48
N GLY A 184 -5.96 3.38 10.21
CA GLY A 184 -5.20 4.53 9.74
C GLY A 184 -6.13 5.76 9.63
N ASN A 185 -6.23 6.28 8.40
CA ASN A 185 -7.06 7.45 8.13
C ASN A 185 -8.54 7.13 7.88
N ALA A 186 -8.91 5.89 7.49
CA ALA A 186 -10.25 5.62 6.95
C ALA A 186 -11.37 6.07 7.88
N LEU A 187 -11.29 5.76 9.19
CA LEU A 187 -12.32 6.18 10.14
C LEU A 187 -12.36 7.69 10.34
N LEU A 188 -11.20 8.35 10.36
CA LEU A 188 -11.09 9.80 10.48
C LEU A 188 -11.62 10.50 9.23
N ASP A 189 -11.34 9.97 8.05
CA ASP A 189 -11.82 10.47 6.77
C ASP A 189 -13.36 10.32 6.66
N ASP A 190 -13.89 9.14 7.01
CA ASP A 190 -15.33 8.88 7.03
C ASP A 190 -16.05 9.82 8.04
N TRP A 191 -15.42 10.06 9.20
CA TRP A 191 -15.93 11.00 10.21
C TRP A 191 -15.93 12.44 9.71
N ALA A 192 -14.81 12.87 9.10
CA ALA A 192 -14.70 14.21 8.52
C ALA A 192 -15.74 14.41 7.40
N MET A 193 -15.85 13.45 6.48
CA MET A 193 -16.85 13.49 5.41
C MET A 193 -18.27 13.61 5.96
N ARG A 194 -18.62 12.79 6.96
CA ARG A 194 -19.95 12.79 7.58
C ARG A 194 -20.34 14.12 8.21
N HIS A 195 -19.38 14.80 8.85
CA HIS A 195 -19.67 15.98 9.65
C HIS A 195 -19.35 17.32 8.98
N THR A 196 -18.47 17.31 7.97
CA THR A 196 -18.01 18.53 7.29
C THR A 196 -18.25 18.53 5.79
N GLY A 197 -18.55 17.37 5.19
CA GLY A 197 -18.64 17.21 3.73
C GLY A 197 -17.26 17.21 3.04
N VAL A 198 -16.16 17.24 3.79
CA VAL A 198 -14.78 17.20 3.28
C VAL A 198 -14.23 15.79 3.41
N PRO A 199 -13.56 15.23 2.37
CA PRO A 199 -13.17 13.82 2.32
C PRO A 199 -12.09 13.40 3.33
N CYS A 200 -11.45 14.32 4.03
CA CYS A 200 -10.44 14.03 5.06
C CYS A 200 -10.35 15.19 6.08
N ASP A 201 -9.81 14.92 7.26
CA ASP A 201 -9.45 15.96 8.23
C ASP A 201 -8.14 16.65 7.78
N ARG A 202 -8.31 17.62 6.86
CA ARG A 202 -7.18 18.33 6.26
C ARG A 202 -6.38 19.05 7.35
N ASP A 203 -5.06 18.82 7.38
CA ASP A 203 -4.12 19.39 8.35
C ASP A 203 -4.49 19.10 9.82
N GLY A 204 -5.33 18.10 10.07
CA GLY A 204 -5.80 17.74 11.40
C GLY A 204 -6.65 18.85 12.06
N ALA A 205 -7.28 19.71 11.25
CA ALA A 205 -7.98 20.89 11.76
C ALA A 205 -9.15 20.54 12.67
N LEU A 206 -9.93 19.52 12.28
CA LEU A 206 -11.08 19.05 13.06
C LEU A 206 -10.61 18.39 14.37
N ALA A 207 -9.63 17.48 14.28
CA ALA A 207 -9.07 16.79 15.45
C ALA A 207 -8.40 17.77 16.43
N ARG A 208 -7.70 18.78 15.93
CA ARG A 208 -7.03 19.80 16.78
C ARG A 208 -8.01 20.68 17.56
N ALA A 209 -9.20 20.88 17.02
CA ALA A 209 -10.26 21.67 17.68
C ALA A 209 -10.98 20.90 18.80
N GLY A 210 -10.82 19.57 18.86
CA GLY A 210 -11.50 18.69 19.80
C GLY A 210 -10.62 18.26 20.98
N ARG A 211 -11.26 17.48 21.86
CA ARG A 211 -10.61 16.81 23.01
C ARG A 211 -10.83 15.32 22.90
N VAL A 212 -9.80 14.55 23.24
CA VAL A 212 -9.87 13.09 23.28
C VAL A 212 -10.80 12.64 24.40
N ASP A 213 -11.80 11.85 24.06
CA ASP A 213 -12.63 11.16 25.06
C ASP A 213 -11.92 9.87 25.48
N ALA A 214 -11.45 9.84 26.73
CA ALA A 214 -10.68 8.73 27.27
C ALA A 214 -11.48 7.44 27.41
N ALA A 215 -12.79 7.54 27.70
CA ALA A 215 -13.66 6.36 27.86
C ALA A 215 -13.95 5.71 26.50
N VAL A 216 -14.27 6.52 25.50
CA VAL A 216 -14.46 6.04 24.12
C VAL A 216 -13.17 5.44 23.58
N LEU A 217 -12.03 6.12 23.75
CA LEU A 217 -10.72 5.61 23.34
C LEU A 217 -10.40 4.26 23.99
N ALA A 218 -10.67 4.10 25.28
CA ALA A 218 -10.48 2.83 26.00
C ALA A 218 -11.39 1.73 25.44
N GLY A 219 -12.65 2.06 25.12
CA GLY A 219 -13.58 1.14 24.46
C GLY A 219 -13.08 0.68 23.09
N LEU A 220 -12.59 1.60 22.26
CA LEU A 220 -12.01 1.30 20.95
C LEU A 220 -10.79 0.40 21.04
N MET A 221 -9.90 0.65 22.02
CA MET A 221 -8.70 -0.15 22.26
C MET A 221 -8.99 -1.53 22.90
N GLY A 222 -10.22 -1.77 23.34
CA GLY A 222 -10.65 -3.05 23.91
C GLY A 222 -10.82 -4.17 22.88
N ASP A 223 -10.66 -3.92 21.59
CA ASP A 223 -10.78 -4.95 20.55
C ASP A 223 -9.65 -6.00 20.69
N PRO A 224 -9.97 -7.31 20.69
CA PRO A 224 -8.99 -8.39 20.77
C PRO A 224 -7.89 -8.34 19.70
N PHE A 225 -8.12 -7.68 18.58
CA PHE A 225 -7.12 -7.49 17.52
C PHE A 225 -5.81 -6.90 18.06
N PHE A 226 -5.87 -5.94 18.99
CA PHE A 226 -4.67 -5.25 19.49
C PHE A 226 -3.77 -6.17 20.32
N ALA A 227 -4.30 -7.21 20.96
CA ALA A 227 -3.54 -8.18 21.72
C ALA A 227 -2.92 -9.30 20.87
N ARG A 228 -3.33 -9.43 19.59
CA ARG A 228 -2.78 -10.47 18.70
C ARG A 228 -1.33 -10.17 18.31
N PRO A 229 -0.43 -11.17 18.34
CA PRO A 229 0.94 -11.01 17.82
C PRO A 229 0.96 -10.85 16.30
N ALA A 230 2.07 -10.34 15.76
CA ALA A 230 2.36 -10.37 14.34
C ALA A 230 2.79 -11.79 13.87
N PRO A 231 2.54 -12.17 12.60
CA PRO A 231 1.81 -11.43 11.58
C PRO A 231 0.30 -11.40 11.86
N LYS A 232 -0.34 -10.27 11.54
CA LYS A 232 -1.81 -10.13 11.62
C LYS A 232 -2.28 -9.15 10.57
N SER A 233 -3.42 -9.42 9.97
CA SER A 233 -4.11 -8.55 9.02
C SER A 233 -5.45 -8.06 9.55
N LEU A 234 -5.91 -6.95 9.00
CA LEU A 234 -7.12 -6.26 9.38
C LEU A 234 -7.99 -6.01 8.14
N ASP A 235 -9.26 -6.39 8.23
CA ASP A 235 -10.24 -5.94 7.26
C ASP A 235 -10.54 -4.45 7.49
N ARG A 236 -10.59 -3.67 6.40
CA ARG A 236 -10.95 -2.24 6.43
C ARG A 236 -12.25 -1.98 7.21
N LEU A 237 -13.18 -2.92 7.19
CA LEU A 237 -14.49 -2.83 7.84
C LEU A 237 -14.48 -3.24 9.33
N ALA A 238 -13.36 -3.78 9.83
CA ALA A 238 -13.29 -4.34 11.18
C ALA A 238 -13.69 -3.35 12.28
N PHE A 239 -13.43 -2.06 12.07
CA PHE A 239 -13.73 -1.02 13.05
C PHE A 239 -14.96 -0.16 12.72
N HIS A 240 -15.85 -0.59 11.81
CA HIS A 240 -17.08 0.19 11.53
C HIS A 240 -17.95 0.43 12.78
N ARG A 241 -17.95 -0.53 13.72
CA ARG A 241 -18.62 -0.37 15.02
C ARG A 241 -18.02 0.75 15.87
N ALA A 242 -16.83 1.22 15.57
CA ALA A 242 -16.22 2.37 16.22
C ALA A 242 -17.08 3.63 16.06
N MET A 243 -17.77 3.77 14.93
CA MET A 243 -18.63 4.92 14.65
C MET A 243 -19.82 5.00 15.61
N ASP A 244 -20.32 3.86 16.12
CA ASP A 244 -21.40 3.84 17.11
C ASP A 244 -20.93 4.38 18.47
N LEU A 245 -19.69 4.05 18.87
CA LEU A 245 -19.09 4.57 20.10
C LEU A 245 -18.82 6.09 20.03
N LEU A 246 -18.57 6.61 18.84
CA LEU A 246 -18.29 8.02 18.61
C LEU A 246 -19.57 8.86 18.48
N ALA A 247 -20.72 8.24 18.22
CA ALA A 247 -21.97 8.94 17.91
C ALA A 247 -22.38 10.01 18.94
N PRO A 248 -22.10 9.88 20.27
CA PRO A 248 -22.42 10.91 21.25
C PRO A 248 -21.48 12.13 21.25
N LEU A 249 -20.31 12.02 20.58
CA LEU A 249 -19.28 13.05 20.63
C LEU A 249 -19.58 14.20 19.65
N SER A 250 -19.04 15.37 19.96
CA SER A 250 -19.00 16.46 18.99
C SER A 250 -18.13 16.07 17.78
N PRO A 251 -18.33 16.67 16.59
CA PRO A 251 -17.49 16.42 15.43
C PRO A 251 -15.98 16.55 15.72
N ALA A 252 -15.61 17.57 16.50
CA ALA A 252 -14.21 17.83 16.86
C ALA A 252 -13.66 16.78 17.84
N ASP A 253 -14.42 16.44 18.90
CA ASP A 253 -13.99 15.46 19.90
C ASP A 253 -13.91 14.05 19.29
N GLY A 254 -14.85 13.70 18.40
CA GLY A 254 -14.79 12.45 17.66
C GLY A 254 -13.55 12.35 16.79
N ALA A 255 -13.20 13.42 16.06
CA ALA A 255 -11.98 13.46 15.25
C ALA A 255 -10.71 13.37 16.12
N ALA A 256 -10.65 14.09 17.24
CA ALA A 256 -9.54 14.02 18.19
C ALA A 256 -9.38 12.61 18.76
N THR A 257 -10.49 11.95 19.11
CA THR A 257 -10.50 10.58 19.65
C THR A 257 -10.06 9.55 18.61
N LEU A 258 -10.49 9.71 17.35
CA LEU A 258 -10.04 8.84 16.25
C LEU A 258 -8.55 9.01 15.93
N ALA A 259 -8.03 10.23 15.90
CA ALA A 259 -6.61 10.48 15.74
C ALA A 259 -5.81 9.84 16.88
N ALA A 260 -6.26 10.01 18.12
CA ALA A 260 -5.66 9.35 19.29
C ALA A 260 -5.75 7.82 19.22
N PHE A 261 -6.82 7.27 18.65
CA PHE A 261 -7.00 5.83 18.46
C PHE A 261 -5.92 5.27 17.51
N THR A 262 -5.69 5.91 16.36
CA THR A 262 -4.61 5.53 15.43
C THR A 262 -3.24 5.57 16.12
N VAL A 263 -2.92 6.67 16.82
CA VAL A 263 -1.66 6.81 17.55
C VAL A 263 -1.50 5.74 18.64
N ARG A 264 -2.57 5.48 19.39
CA ARG A 264 -2.57 4.49 20.48
C ARG A 264 -2.42 3.07 19.96
N ALA A 265 -3.07 2.73 18.85
CA ALA A 265 -2.93 1.43 18.19
C ALA A 265 -1.45 1.17 17.82
N VAL A 266 -0.79 2.16 17.20
CA VAL A 266 0.64 2.08 16.87
C VAL A 266 1.50 1.94 18.13
N ALA A 267 1.23 2.73 19.17
CA ALA A 267 2.00 2.73 20.41
C ALA A 267 1.84 1.43 21.21
N SER A 268 0.74 0.71 21.03
CA SER A 268 0.41 -0.52 21.74
C SER A 268 0.84 -1.78 21.00
N LEU A 269 1.43 -1.65 19.81
CA LEU A 269 1.86 -2.81 19.01
C LEU A 269 2.88 -3.65 19.79
N PRO A 270 2.65 -4.95 19.99
CA PRO A 270 3.64 -5.85 20.53
C PRO A 270 4.81 -6.00 19.56
N LEU A 271 5.94 -5.41 19.90
CA LEU A 271 7.13 -5.41 19.04
C LEU A 271 8.12 -6.50 19.50
N PRO A 272 8.69 -7.30 18.58
CA PRO A 272 9.71 -8.28 18.91
C PRO A 272 11.06 -7.63 19.29
N PHE A 273 11.25 -6.35 18.91
CA PHE A 273 12.41 -5.54 19.23
C PHE A 273 12.03 -4.05 19.21
N GLN A 274 12.87 -3.21 19.83
CA GLN A 274 12.65 -1.76 19.82
C GLN A 274 13.35 -1.13 18.61
N PRO A 275 12.63 -0.54 17.64
CA PRO A 275 13.24 0.17 16.53
C PRO A 275 14.02 1.39 17.02
N CYS A 276 15.26 1.56 16.56
CA CYS A 276 16.03 2.78 16.80
C CYS A 276 15.59 3.94 15.90
N ARG A 277 14.80 3.63 14.87
CA ARG A 277 14.21 4.62 13.93
C ARG A 277 12.83 4.17 13.46
N TRP A 278 11.92 5.13 13.41
CA TRP A 278 10.58 5.01 12.82
C TRP A 278 10.47 5.95 11.64
N LEU A 279 10.09 5.42 10.48
CA LEU A 279 9.81 6.19 9.27
C LEU A 279 8.33 6.09 8.95
N VAL A 280 7.66 7.22 8.74
CA VAL A 280 6.21 7.26 8.49
C VAL A 280 5.94 7.64 7.04
N CYS A 281 5.20 6.79 6.33
CA CYS A 281 4.69 7.01 4.98
C CYS A 281 3.16 6.91 4.94
N GLY A 282 2.58 6.94 3.75
CA GLY A 282 1.13 6.98 3.56
C GLY A 282 0.52 8.37 3.83
N GLY A 283 -0.74 8.56 3.47
CA GLY A 283 -1.44 9.85 3.56
C GLY A 283 -1.49 10.44 4.97
N GLY A 284 -1.54 9.59 6.00
CA GLY A 284 -1.58 10.02 7.40
C GLY A 284 -0.36 10.80 7.87
N ARG A 285 0.78 10.67 7.19
CA ARG A 285 1.98 11.46 7.49
C ARG A 285 1.78 12.97 7.26
N HIS A 286 0.76 13.34 6.48
CA HIS A 286 0.40 14.74 6.24
C HIS A 286 -0.47 15.33 7.36
N ASN A 287 -1.10 14.48 8.20
CA ASN A 287 -1.90 14.94 9.34
C ASN A 287 -0.98 15.27 10.53
N PRO A 288 -0.83 16.57 10.92
CA PRO A 288 0.07 16.95 12.00
C PRO A 288 -0.34 16.36 13.36
N VAL A 289 -1.64 16.15 13.61
CA VAL A 289 -2.12 15.58 14.89
C VAL A 289 -1.63 14.16 15.07
N LEU A 290 -1.67 13.35 13.99
CA LEU A 290 -1.10 12.00 14.01
C LEU A 290 0.41 12.04 14.21
N MET A 291 1.11 12.89 13.46
CA MET A 291 2.57 12.97 13.53
C MET A 291 3.07 13.48 14.87
N ASP A 292 2.38 14.44 15.49
CA ASP A 292 2.75 14.98 16.79
C ASP A 292 2.53 13.93 17.89
N GLY A 293 1.38 13.22 17.88
CA GLY A 293 1.13 12.12 18.81
C GLY A 293 2.15 10.97 18.70
N LEU A 294 2.60 10.64 17.48
CA LEU A 294 3.65 9.66 17.26
C LEU A 294 5.03 10.17 17.73
N ARG A 295 5.35 11.46 17.52
CA ARG A 295 6.59 12.07 18.01
C ARG A 295 6.67 12.13 19.52
N GLU A 296 5.56 12.40 20.20
CA GLU A 296 5.51 12.34 21.66
C GLU A 296 5.92 10.95 22.17
N ARG A 297 5.59 9.90 21.44
CA ARG A 297 5.92 8.52 21.80
C ARG A 297 7.35 8.12 21.46
N TRP A 298 7.87 8.54 20.31
CA TRP A 298 9.15 8.07 19.76
C TRP A 298 10.29 9.08 19.89
N GLY A 299 9.98 10.34 20.23
CA GLY A 299 10.98 11.41 20.28
C GLY A 299 11.68 11.60 18.93
N ALA A 300 12.99 11.75 18.99
CA ALA A 300 13.82 11.93 17.80
C ALA A 300 13.92 10.69 16.89
N ALA A 301 13.46 9.52 17.34
CA ALA A 301 13.46 8.31 16.54
C ALA A 301 12.36 8.32 15.45
N GLY A 302 11.33 9.16 15.59
CA GLY A 302 10.20 9.24 14.65
C GLY A 302 10.37 10.35 13.61
N ALA A 303 10.29 10.00 12.32
CA ALA A 303 10.37 10.96 11.22
C ALA A 303 9.48 10.55 10.05
N ARG A 304 9.11 11.50 9.18
CA ARG A 304 8.53 11.20 7.87
C ARG A 304 9.60 10.58 6.97
N VAL A 305 9.20 9.78 5.99
CA VAL A 305 10.12 9.14 5.03
C VAL A 305 10.93 10.17 4.21
N GLU A 306 10.42 11.37 4.00
CA GLU A 306 11.11 12.46 3.30
C GLU A 306 12.40 12.90 4.03
N ALA A 307 12.48 12.70 5.34
CA ALA A 307 13.70 13.00 6.12
C ALA A 307 14.90 12.10 5.75
N VAL A 308 14.66 11.02 5.03
CA VAL A 308 15.68 10.12 4.50
C VAL A 308 15.71 10.10 2.97
N GLY A 309 15.04 11.07 2.34
CA GLY A 309 15.04 11.27 0.89
C GLY A 309 14.10 10.32 0.13
N TRP A 310 13.16 9.63 0.82
CA TRP A 310 12.14 8.83 0.14
C TRP A 310 10.92 9.71 -0.16
N ASP A 311 10.29 9.47 -1.31
CA ASP A 311 9.03 10.11 -1.67
C ASP A 311 7.86 9.27 -1.16
N GLY A 312 7.20 9.72 -0.08
CA GLY A 312 6.13 8.98 0.57
C GLY A 312 4.88 8.76 -0.28
N ASP A 313 4.66 9.57 -1.31
CA ASP A 313 3.55 9.42 -2.24
C ASP A 313 3.89 8.43 -3.38
N ALA A 314 5.18 8.28 -3.70
CA ALA A 314 5.65 7.39 -4.74
C ALA A 314 5.95 5.96 -4.26
N LEU A 315 6.16 5.75 -2.95
CA LEU A 315 6.69 4.48 -2.40
C LEU A 315 5.91 3.26 -2.85
N GLU A 316 4.58 3.33 -2.86
CA GLU A 316 3.77 2.16 -3.19
C GLU A 316 3.88 1.82 -4.69
N ALA A 317 3.84 2.80 -5.56
CA ALA A 317 4.07 2.60 -6.99
C ALA A 317 5.49 2.11 -7.26
N GLN A 318 6.53 2.74 -6.68
CA GLN A 318 7.92 2.30 -6.80
C GLN A 318 8.12 0.87 -6.32
N CYS A 319 7.41 0.45 -5.27
CA CYS A 319 7.42 -0.92 -4.77
C CYS A 319 7.07 -1.91 -5.88
N PHE A 320 5.99 -1.67 -6.64
CA PHE A 320 5.61 -2.60 -7.72
C PHE A 320 6.61 -2.60 -8.87
N GLY A 321 7.29 -1.49 -9.12
CA GLY A 321 8.45 -1.46 -10.03
C GLY A 321 9.61 -2.34 -9.53
N PHE A 322 9.95 -2.24 -8.26
CA PHE A 322 10.97 -3.08 -7.63
C PHE A 322 10.58 -4.57 -7.63
N LEU A 323 9.34 -4.89 -7.27
CA LEU A 323 8.82 -6.25 -7.29
C LEU A 323 8.81 -6.85 -8.68
N ALA A 324 8.57 -6.05 -9.72
CA ALA A 324 8.66 -6.51 -11.11
C ALA A 324 10.07 -7.00 -11.47
N ALA A 325 11.09 -6.23 -11.11
CA ALA A 325 12.48 -6.66 -11.33
C ALA A 325 12.82 -7.95 -10.54
N ARG A 326 12.33 -8.06 -9.28
CA ARG A 326 12.48 -9.28 -8.48
C ARG A 326 11.80 -10.48 -9.11
N ALA A 327 10.56 -10.31 -9.58
CA ALA A 327 9.78 -11.38 -10.23
C ALA A 327 10.49 -11.93 -11.47
N VAL A 328 11.02 -11.06 -12.33
CA VAL A 328 11.79 -11.47 -13.51
C VAL A 328 13.04 -12.28 -13.15
N ARG A 329 13.67 -11.97 -12.00
CA ARG A 329 14.84 -12.71 -11.47
C ARG A 329 14.47 -13.97 -10.69
N GLY A 330 13.19 -14.25 -10.47
CA GLY A 330 12.74 -15.38 -9.64
C GLY A 330 13.04 -15.17 -8.14
N LEU A 331 13.29 -13.95 -7.71
CA LEU A 331 13.55 -13.62 -6.29
C LEU A 331 12.24 -13.59 -5.50
N PRO A 332 12.25 -13.92 -4.19
CA PRO A 332 11.06 -13.88 -3.36
C PRO A 332 10.47 -12.46 -3.27
N LEU A 333 9.15 -12.36 -3.38
CA LEU A 333 8.37 -11.14 -3.20
C LEU A 333 7.80 -11.03 -1.78
N SER A 334 7.60 -12.17 -1.11
CA SER A 334 7.08 -12.27 0.25
C SER A 334 7.83 -13.31 1.08
N PHE A 335 7.66 -13.24 2.39
CA PHE A 335 8.39 -14.04 3.36
C PHE A 335 7.45 -14.48 4.49
N PRO A 336 7.78 -15.54 5.26
CA PRO A 336 6.96 -15.99 6.38
C PRO A 336 6.62 -14.87 7.36
N GLY A 337 7.57 -13.99 7.67
CA GLY A 337 7.36 -12.85 8.58
C GLY A 337 6.54 -11.70 7.99
N THR A 338 6.22 -11.71 6.69
CA THR A 338 5.46 -10.62 6.05
C THR A 338 4.02 -11.00 5.74
N THR A 339 3.80 -12.13 5.10
CA THR A 339 2.47 -12.59 4.67
C THR A 339 2.00 -13.86 5.35
N GLY A 340 2.84 -14.44 6.24
CA GLY A 340 2.52 -15.71 6.87
C GLY A 340 2.71 -16.94 5.97
N ALA A 341 3.22 -16.79 4.75
CA ALA A 341 3.53 -17.92 3.87
C ALA A 341 4.56 -18.86 4.54
N GLU A 342 4.45 -20.18 4.31
CA GLU A 342 5.32 -21.17 4.95
C GLU A 342 6.82 -20.99 4.63
N ARG A 343 7.12 -20.38 3.48
CA ARG A 343 8.48 -20.16 2.94
C ARG A 343 8.54 -18.86 2.14
N PRO A 344 9.74 -18.35 1.82
CA PRO A 344 9.87 -17.24 0.86
C PRO A 344 9.23 -17.60 -0.48
N VAL A 345 8.39 -16.72 -1.03
CA VAL A 345 7.60 -16.97 -2.23
C VAL A 345 7.99 -16.01 -3.33
N SER A 346 8.39 -16.55 -4.48
CA SER A 346 8.51 -15.84 -5.75
C SER A 346 7.14 -15.79 -6.43
N GLY A 347 6.87 -14.72 -7.19
CA GLY A 347 5.58 -14.52 -7.84
C GLY A 347 5.70 -13.56 -9.02
N GLY A 348 4.56 -13.10 -9.49
CA GLY A 348 4.47 -12.24 -10.66
C GLY A 348 4.47 -13.04 -11.97
N ARG A 349 3.75 -12.50 -12.96
CA ARG A 349 3.65 -13.02 -14.31
C ARG A 349 4.17 -11.98 -15.29
N VAL A 350 4.91 -12.40 -16.30
CA VAL A 350 5.46 -11.51 -17.32
C VAL A 350 4.58 -11.56 -18.55
N GLU A 351 4.03 -10.42 -18.91
CA GLU A 351 3.33 -10.22 -20.17
C GLU A 351 4.26 -9.50 -21.17
N GLN A 352 4.46 -10.11 -22.33
CA GLN A 352 5.35 -9.62 -23.38
C GLN A 352 4.86 -9.98 -24.78
N ARG A 353 3.68 -10.58 -24.91
CA ARG A 353 3.14 -11.02 -26.21
C ARG A 353 2.96 -9.83 -27.13
N GLY A 354 3.31 -10.01 -28.41
CA GLY A 354 3.22 -8.94 -29.42
C GLY A 354 4.33 -7.89 -29.36
N LEU A 355 5.23 -7.94 -28.36
CA LEU A 355 6.34 -6.99 -28.28
C LEU A 355 7.53 -7.40 -29.16
N PRO A 356 8.26 -6.42 -29.74
CA PRO A 356 9.48 -6.71 -30.48
C PRO A 356 10.57 -7.26 -29.55
N VAL A 357 11.43 -8.13 -30.07
CA VAL A 357 12.54 -8.75 -29.32
C VAL A 357 13.44 -7.72 -28.64
N ALA A 358 13.63 -6.55 -29.25
CA ALA A 358 14.41 -5.47 -28.64
C ALA A 358 13.84 -4.99 -27.32
N ALA A 359 12.51 -4.88 -27.19
CA ALA A 359 11.84 -4.46 -25.95
C ALA A 359 11.96 -5.51 -24.84
N THR A 360 12.08 -6.81 -25.20
CA THR A 360 12.13 -7.90 -24.22
C THR A 360 13.54 -8.27 -23.74
N ARG A 361 14.59 -7.64 -24.29
CA ARG A 361 15.99 -7.89 -23.87
C ARG A 361 16.26 -7.63 -22.40
N VAL A 362 15.54 -6.72 -21.79
CA VAL A 362 15.63 -6.43 -20.35
C VAL A 362 15.37 -7.68 -19.50
N LEU A 363 14.44 -8.56 -19.93
CA LEU A 363 14.10 -9.78 -19.19
C LEU A 363 15.28 -10.75 -19.13
N ALA A 364 16.00 -10.92 -20.24
CA ALA A 364 17.20 -11.74 -20.28
C ALA A 364 18.32 -11.13 -19.41
N ARG A 365 18.52 -9.82 -19.49
CA ARG A 365 19.50 -9.08 -18.70
C ARG A 365 19.25 -9.20 -17.19
N LEU A 366 18.01 -9.10 -16.76
CA LEU A 366 17.63 -9.25 -15.34
C LEU A 366 17.83 -10.70 -14.85
N ARG A 367 17.54 -11.71 -15.67
CA ARG A 367 17.70 -13.13 -15.30
C ARG A 367 19.15 -13.56 -15.14
N GLN A 368 20.09 -12.86 -15.75
CA GLN A 368 21.54 -13.17 -15.70
C GLN A 368 22.28 -12.52 -14.54
N GLY A 369 21.71 -11.48 -13.91
CA GLY A 369 22.27 -10.75 -12.77
C GLY A 369 21.61 -11.11 -11.46
#